data_36571013d0e47b279db730081208b3d6
#
_entry.id   36571013d0e47b279db730081208b3d6
#
_cell.length_a   1.000
_cell.length_b   1.000
_cell.length_c   1.000
_cell.angle_alpha   90.00
_cell.angle_beta   90.00
_cell.angle_gamma   90.00
#
_symmetry.space_group_name_H-M   'P 1'
#
loop_
_entity.id
_entity.type
_entity.pdbx_description
1 polymer ?
#
loop_
_entity_poly.entity_id
_entity_poly.type
_entity_poly.pdbx_seq_one_letter_code
_entity_poly.pdbx_strand_id
1 'polypeptide(L)'
;MVIQSTKSYLYDQKRILKEQSIDFLEDWKIQSFNNFHTSIMDNSKPFPCYFAVDSEKHGWSRYLFADSAYDERELMKLRDGIYEYIKTYQQIAKRTTLVIFFKPSDKQLMAEEYKKQFWNVLQFLIKHDPEPWNSEIPTDPYHAKWEFCFAGEPIFVVCRAPIYAERKSRYTDTGLEITLQPRGTLDDITGDTKQGKQVRKVIRKRLLAYDEISIHPDIGDYGTKDSYEWRQYMLPETNDESVVRCPITGAKKYD
;
A
#
# COMPACT_ATOMS: atom_id res chain seq x y z
N MET A 1 -36.62 -1.10 10.62
CA MET A 1 -35.35 -1.80 10.47
C MET A 1 -34.25 -0.83 10.88
N VAL A 2 -33.73 -0.96 12.10
CA VAL A 2 -32.71 -0.06 12.66
C VAL A 2 -31.41 -0.42 11.92
N ILE A 3 -30.91 0.49 11.09
CA ILE A 3 -29.58 0.40 10.50
C ILE A 3 -28.62 0.55 11.68
N GLN A 4 -28.08 -0.58 12.16
CA GLN A 4 -26.92 -0.53 13.05
C GLN A 4 -25.84 0.24 12.29
N SER A 5 -25.48 1.40 12.80
CA SER A 5 -24.29 2.15 12.36
C SER A 5 -23.10 1.23 12.59
N THR A 6 -22.68 0.51 11.54
CA THR A 6 -21.45 -0.25 11.59
C THR A 6 -20.32 0.74 11.80
N LYS A 7 -19.64 0.60 12.93
CA LYS A 7 -18.49 1.45 13.29
C LYS A 7 -17.45 1.33 12.16
N SER A 8 -17.21 2.45 11.45
CA SER A 8 -16.18 2.48 10.42
C SER A 8 -14.81 2.19 11.05
N TYR A 9 -14.04 1.28 10.42
CA TYR A 9 -12.64 1.02 10.78
C TYR A 9 -11.69 2.02 10.12
N LEU A 10 -12.18 2.77 9.12
CA LEU A 10 -11.38 3.70 8.34
C LEU A 10 -11.16 5.00 9.12
N TYR A 11 -9.91 5.41 9.21
CA TYR A 11 -9.48 6.66 9.84
C TYR A 11 -9.09 7.70 8.79
N ASP A 12 -9.31 8.98 9.12
CA ASP A 12 -8.64 10.12 8.52
C ASP A 12 -7.74 10.82 9.55
N GLN A 13 -6.95 11.78 9.12
CA GLN A 13 -6.06 12.54 10.02
C GLN A 13 -6.82 13.19 11.19
N LYS A 14 -7.99 13.80 10.91
CA LYS A 14 -8.78 14.50 11.92
C LYS A 14 -9.25 13.56 13.01
N ARG A 15 -9.68 12.35 12.63
CA ARG A 15 -10.11 11.33 13.58
C ARG A 15 -8.93 10.84 14.43
N ILE A 16 -7.77 10.59 13.83
CA ILE A 16 -6.56 10.17 14.57
C ILE A 16 -6.18 11.23 15.60
N LEU A 17 -6.05 12.49 15.19
CA LEU A 17 -5.67 13.59 16.07
C LEU A 17 -6.70 13.81 17.20
N LYS A 18 -7.99 13.65 16.92
CA LYS A 18 -9.05 13.73 17.91
C LYS A 18 -8.95 12.57 18.92
N GLU A 19 -8.82 11.33 18.46
CA GLU A 19 -8.74 10.15 19.34
C GLU A 19 -7.44 10.15 20.15
N GLN A 20 -6.34 10.66 19.61
CA GLN A 20 -5.09 10.89 20.34
C GLN A 20 -5.28 11.91 21.48
N SER A 21 -5.96 13.03 21.25
CA SER A 21 -6.14 14.09 22.24
C SER A 21 -6.96 13.69 23.48
N ILE A 22 -7.65 12.55 23.42
CA ILE A 22 -8.48 11.99 24.50
C ILE A 22 -7.99 10.62 24.99
N ASP A 23 -6.73 10.26 24.66
CA ASP A 23 -6.07 8.99 25.02
C ASP A 23 -6.90 7.73 24.65
N PHE A 24 -7.65 7.82 23.56
CA PHE A 24 -8.50 6.71 23.09
C PHE A 24 -7.78 5.77 22.12
N LEU A 25 -6.76 6.27 21.43
CA LEU A 25 -5.99 5.50 20.45
C LEU A 25 -4.74 4.91 21.11
N GLU A 26 -4.48 3.63 20.88
CA GLU A 26 -3.28 2.95 21.42
C GLU A 26 -1.97 3.60 20.93
N ASP A 27 -0.96 3.65 21.78
CA ASP A 27 0.33 4.32 21.52
C ASP A 27 0.99 3.90 20.21
N TRP A 28 0.99 2.60 19.90
CA TRP A 28 1.60 2.11 18.67
C TRP A 28 0.91 2.63 17.40
N LYS A 29 -0.40 2.87 17.45
CA LYS A 29 -1.17 3.45 16.32
C LYS A 29 -0.78 4.90 16.10
N ILE A 30 -0.67 5.65 17.20
CA ILE A 30 -0.23 7.05 17.20
C ILE A 30 1.20 7.13 16.67
N GLN A 31 2.09 6.29 17.16
CA GLN A 31 3.49 6.25 16.75
C GLN A 31 3.63 5.91 15.26
N SER A 32 2.92 4.89 14.77
CA SER A 32 2.93 4.49 13.37
C SER A 32 2.45 5.63 12.45
N PHE A 33 1.34 6.27 12.81
CA PHE A 33 0.85 7.43 12.07
C PHE A 33 1.83 8.59 12.06
N ASN A 34 2.38 8.97 13.23
CA ASN A 34 3.30 10.10 13.34
C ASN A 34 4.59 9.85 12.55
N ASN A 35 5.14 8.64 12.58
CA ASN A 35 6.34 8.28 11.84
C ASN A 35 6.09 8.32 10.33
N PHE A 36 4.97 7.76 9.88
CA PHE A 36 4.54 7.87 8.48
C PHE A 36 4.39 9.35 8.08
N HIS A 37 3.59 10.11 8.80
CA HIS A 37 3.33 11.52 8.53
C HIS A 37 4.63 12.33 8.44
N THR A 38 5.51 12.18 9.43
CA THR A 38 6.80 12.89 9.46
C THR A 38 7.67 12.50 8.26
N SER A 39 7.76 11.20 7.93
CA SER A 39 8.58 10.73 6.81
C SER A 39 8.08 11.22 5.45
N ILE A 40 6.75 11.32 5.28
CA ILE A 40 6.14 11.79 4.03
C ILE A 40 6.23 13.31 3.90
N MET A 41 6.13 14.05 5.02
CA MET A 41 6.06 15.51 5.05
C MET A 41 7.42 16.18 5.27
N ASP A 42 8.52 15.43 5.34
CA ASP A 42 9.87 15.98 5.49
C ASP A 42 10.27 16.80 4.26
N ASN A 43 10.37 18.12 4.45
CA ASN A 43 10.78 19.04 3.39
C ASN A 43 12.32 19.04 3.17
N SER A 44 13.10 18.58 4.14
CA SER A 44 14.57 18.51 4.04
C SER A 44 15.02 17.37 3.13
N LYS A 45 14.25 16.28 3.12
CA LYS A 45 14.45 15.11 2.24
C LYS A 45 13.11 14.69 1.61
N PRO A 46 12.66 15.37 0.54
CA PRO A 46 11.33 15.18 -0.02
C PRO A 46 11.07 13.73 -0.44
N PHE A 47 9.99 13.15 0.05
CA PHE A 47 9.59 11.77 -0.26
C PHE A 47 9.41 11.57 -1.78
N PRO A 48 9.83 10.42 -2.34
CA PRO A 48 9.86 10.21 -3.80
C PRO A 48 8.50 10.33 -4.48
N CYS A 49 7.46 9.70 -3.90
CA CYS A 49 6.11 9.76 -4.43
C CYS A 49 5.43 11.08 -4.00
N TYR A 50 5.47 12.09 -4.86
CA TYR A 50 4.83 13.36 -4.54
C TYR A 50 3.30 13.28 -4.47
N PHE A 51 2.66 12.26 -5.04
CA PHE A 51 1.22 12.02 -4.86
C PHE A 51 0.89 11.60 -3.42
N ALA A 52 1.76 10.78 -2.81
CA ALA A 52 1.63 10.46 -1.40
C ALA A 52 1.80 11.72 -0.53
N VAL A 53 2.79 12.57 -0.86
CA VAL A 53 3.00 13.86 -0.18
C VAL A 53 1.78 14.77 -0.34
N ASP A 54 1.22 14.87 -1.53
CA ASP A 54 0.05 15.71 -1.80
C ASP A 54 -1.20 15.21 -1.08
N SER A 55 -1.43 13.89 -1.11
CA SER A 55 -2.52 13.24 -0.39
C SER A 55 -2.42 13.49 1.12
N GLU A 56 -1.22 13.33 1.68
CA GLU A 56 -0.97 13.51 3.11
C GLU A 56 -1.14 14.97 3.55
N LYS A 57 -0.58 15.89 2.78
CA LYS A 57 -0.65 17.35 3.02
C LYS A 57 -2.09 17.87 3.07
N HIS A 58 -2.98 17.34 2.24
CA HIS A 58 -4.36 17.79 2.14
C HIS A 58 -5.33 16.98 3.02
N GLY A 59 -4.85 15.97 3.77
CA GLY A 59 -5.70 15.10 4.58
C GLY A 59 -6.58 14.16 3.74
N TRP A 60 -6.16 13.83 2.53
CA TRP A 60 -6.84 12.89 1.63
C TRP A 60 -6.43 11.44 1.87
N SER A 61 -5.35 11.20 2.60
CA SER A 61 -4.96 9.87 3.05
C SER A 61 -6.00 9.27 4.00
N ARG A 62 -6.12 7.95 3.95
CA ARG A 62 -6.93 7.16 4.88
C ARG A 62 -6.03 6.13 5.53
N TYR A 63 -6.42 5.67 6.73
CA TYR A 63 -5.59 4.79 7.54
C TYR A 63 -6.42 3.65 8.12
N LEU A 64 -5.79 2.49 8.20
CA LEU A 64 -6.27 1.32 8.91
C LEU A 64 -5.18 0.80 9.85
N PHE A 65 -5.61 0.18 10.94
CA PHE A 65 -4.74 -0.42 11.92
C PHE A 65 -5.16 -1.87 12.16
N ALA A 66 -4.20 -2.79 12.18
CA ALA A 66 -4.44 -4.20 12.45
C ALA A 66 -3.42 -4.71 13.49
N ASP A 67 -3.91 -5.42 14.51
CA ASP A 67 -3.05 -5.96 15.56
C ASP A 67 -2.20 -7.14 15.06
N SER A 68 -2.62 -7.81 13.98
CA SER A 68 -1.93 -8.97 13.44
C SER A 68 -2.13 -9.11 11.93
N ALA A 69 -1.07 -9.53 11.24
CA ALA A 69 -1.13 -9.94 9.84
C ALA A 69 -1.60 -11.40 9.63
N TYR A 70 -1.93 -12.12 10.71
CA TYR A 70 -2.34 -13.53 10.68
C TYR A 70 -3.67 -13.81 11.36
N ASP A 71 -4.09 -12.97 12.32
CA ASP A 71 -5.36 -13.17 13.01
C ASP A 71 -6.53 -12.93 12.03
N GLU A 72 -7.37 -13.94 11.86
CA GLU A 72 -8.46 -13.90 10.89
C GLU A 72 -9.49 -12.80 11.21
N ARG A 73 -9.75 -12.50 12.49
CA ARG A 73 -10.71 -11.48 12.91
C ARG A 73 -10.17 -10.09 12.57
N GLU A 74 -8.87 -9.86 12.80
CA GLU A 74 -8.21 -8.61 12.43
C GLU A 74 -8.19 -8.43 10.92
N LEU A 75 -7.87 -9.49 10.17
CA LEU A 75 -7.86 -9.45 8.71
C LEU A 75 -9.26 -9.27 8.11
N MET A 76 -10.31 -9.76 8.76
CA MET A 76 -11.70 -9.49 8.36
C MET A 76 -12.09 -8.01 8.58
N LYS A 77 -11.72 -7.41 9.72
CA LYS A 77 -11.90 -5.97 9.96
C LYS A 77 -11.14 -5.13 8.92
N LEU A 78 -9.89 -5.54 8.64
CA LEU A 78 -9.06 -4.91 7.63
C LEU A 78 -9.72 -4.96 6.25
N ARG A 79 -10.21 -6.14 5.83
CA ARG A 79 -10.96 -6.35 4.60
C ARG A 79 -12.16 -5.38 4.49
N ASP A 80 -12.94 -5.26 5.56
CA ASP A 80 -14.13 -4.40 5.58
C ASP A 80 -13.75 -2.92 5.46
N GLY A 81 -12.68 -2.49 6.14
CA GLY A 81 -12.17 -1.12 6.02
C GLY A 81 -11.59 -0.81 4.63
N ILE A 82 -10.89 -1.76 4.01
CA ILE A 82 -10.40 -1.61 2.63
C ILE A 82 -11.59 -1.54 1.66
N TYR A 83 -12.60 -2.38 1.86
CA TYR A 83 -13.83 -2.36 1.04
C TYR A 83 -14.53 -0.99 1.14
N GLU A 84 -14.71 -0.45 2.35
CA GLU A 84 -15.25 0.89 2.56
C GLU A 84 -14.44 1.96 1.80
N TYR A 85 -13.10 1.90 1.89
CA TYR A 85 -12.23 2.83 1.19
C TYR A 85 -12.40 2.73 -0.33
N ILE A 86 -12.36 1.52 -0.88
CA ILE A 86 -12.50 1.31 -2.35
C ILE A 86 -13.86 1.82 -2.86
N LYS A 87 -14.93 1.66 -2.10
CA LYS A 87 -16.25 2.17 -2.50
C LYS A 87 -16.41 3.69 -2.35
N THR A 88 -15.49 4.37 -1.66
CA THR A 88 -15.64 5.80 -1.33
C THR A 88 -14.46 6.68 -1.77
N TYR A 89 -13.33 6.10 -2.21
CA TYR A 89 -12.10 6.87 -2.48
C TYR A 89 -12.28 8.01 -3.48
N GLN A 90 -13.12 7.82 -4.51
CA GLN A 90 -13.40 8.85 -5.53
C GLN A 90 -14.11 10.08 -4.96
N GLN A 91 -14.83 9.91 -3.82
CA GLN A 91 -15.51 11.01 -3.13
C GLN A 91 -14.56 11.79 -2.22
N ILE A 92 -13.38 11.24 -1.89
CA ILE A 92 -12.37 11.87 -1.05
C ILE A 92 -11.59 12.91 -1.86
N ALA A 93 -10.92 12.46 -2.89
CA ALA A 93 -10.13 13.28 -3.81
C ALA A 93 -9.69 12.47 -5.04
N LYS A 94 -9.23 13.18 -6.08
CA LYS A 94 -8.61 12.53 -7.26
C LYS A 94 -7.35 11.74 -6.89
N ARG A 95 -6.57 12.24 -5.92
CA ARG A 95 -5.34 11.61 -5.43
C ARG A 95 -5.52 11.28 -3.97
N THR A 96 -5.76 10.03 -3.67
CA THR A 96 -5.92 9.52 -2.32
C THR A 96 -5.16 8.22 -2.17
N THR A 97 -4.75 7.89 -0.96
CA THR A 97 -4.05 6.66 -0.61
C THR A 97 -4.65 6.07 0.65
N LEU A 98 -4.61 4.76 0.78
CA LEU A 98 -4.90 4.05 2.02
C LEU A 98 -3.60 3.49 2.58
N VAL A 99 -3.30 3.79 3.83
CA VAL A 99 -2.13 3.28 4.55
C VAL A 99 -2.60 2.35 5.66
N ILE A 100 -2.04 1.17 5.70
CA ILE A 100 -2.36 0.13 6.67
C ILE A 100 -1.15 -0.08 7.56
N PHE A 101 -1.33 0.09 8.86
CA PHE A 101 -0.30 -0.15 9.86
C PHE A 101 -0.59 -1.44 10.61
N PHE A 102 0.44 -2.25 10.78
CA PHE A 102 0.38 -3.45 11.61
C PHE A 102 1.13 -3.22 12.91
N LYS A 103 0.55 -3.73 14.02
CA LYS A 103 1.17 -3.63 15.32
C LYS A 103 2.60 -4.15 15.29
N PRO A 104 3.57 -3.36 15.75
CA PRO A 104 4.96 -3.80 15.84
C PRO A 104 5.09 -5.08 16.66
N SER A 105 5.99 -5.95 16.26
CA SER A 105 6.35 -7.13 17.07
C SER A 105 7.27 -6.72 18.21
N ASP A 106 7.09 -7.35 19.39
CA ASP A 106 8.03 -7.20 20.52
C ASP A 106 9.41 -7.82 20.22
N LYS A 107 9.51 -8.61 19.15
CA LYS A 107 10.76 -9.23 18.70
C LYS A 107 11.18 -8.62 17.37
N GLN A 108 12.50 -8.49 17.19
CA GLN A 108 13.04 -8.13 15.88
C GLN A 108 12.72 -9.24 14.88
N LEU A 109 11.98 -8.89 13.85
CA LEU A 109 11.62 -9.81 12.76
C LEU A 109 12.65 -9.70 11.63
N MET A 110 12.90 -10.84 10.98
CA MET A 110 13.74 -10.91 9.79
C MET A 110 12.95 -10.58 8.52
N ALA A 111 13.64 -10.30 7.43
CA ALA A 111 13.04 -9.97 6.14
C ALA A 111 12.00 -11.01 5.66
N GLU A 112 12.30 -12.29 5.82
CA GLU A 112 11.39 -13.38 5.42
C GLU A 112 10.09 -13.42 6.24
N GLU A 113 10.11 -12.95 7.49
CA GLU A 113 8.91 -12.88 8.32
C GLU A 113 7.99 -11.73 7.88
N TYR A 114 8.56 -10.55 7.60
CA TYR A 114 7.81 -9.43 7.00
C TYR A 114 7.23 -9.79 5.63
N LYS A 115 8.00 -10.51 4.82
CA LYS A 115 7.57 -11.02 3.52
C LYS A 115 6.38 -11.97 3.64
N LYS A 116 6.43 -12.92 4.59
CA LYS A 116 5.31 -13.82 4.88
C LYS A 116 4.08 -13.04 5.34
N GLN A 117 4.23 -12.08 6.25
CA GLN A 117 3.14 -11.23 6.72
C GLN A 117 2.48 -10.47 5.55
N PHE A 118 3.28 -9.79 4.75
CA PHE A 118 2.82 -9.00 3.62
C PHE A 118 1.99 -9.83 2.62
N TRP A 119 2.55 -10.95 2.17
CA TRP A 119 1.86 -11.79 1.20
C TRP A 119 0.65 -12.54 1.78
N ASN A 120 0.68 -12.87 3.07
CA ASN A 120 -0.48 -13.43 3.76
C ASN A 120 -1.67 -12.47 3.74
N VAL A 121 -1.43 -11.19 3.99
CA VAL A 121 -2.48 -10.16 3.94
C VAL A 121 -3.09 -10.08 2.54
N LEU A 122 -2.28 -9.99 1.48
CA LEU A 122 -2.80 -9.91 0.11
C LEU A 122 -3.54 -11.18 -0.31
N GLN A 123 -3.01 -12.36 0.05
CA GLN A 123 -3.67 -13.63 -0.22
C GLN A 123 -5.00 -13.75 0.53
N PHE A 124 -5.06 -13.28 1.78
CA PHE A 124 -6.29 -13.25 2.56
C PHE A 124 -7.35 -12.35 1.90
N LEU A 125 -6.95 -11.16 1.46
CA LEU A 125 -7.86 -10.23 0.79
C LEU A 125 -8.45 -10.83 -0.50
N ILE A 126 -7.63 -11.47 -1.34
CA ILE A 126 -8.12 -12.15 -2.55
C ILE A 126 -9.10 -13.27 -2.19
N LYS A 127 -8.78 -14.07 -1.17
CA LYS A 127 -9.64 -15.19 -0.74
C LYS A 127 -10.99 -14.72 -0.21
N HIS A 128 -11.01 -13.57 0.46
CA HIS A 128 -12.19 -13.03 1.13
C HIS A 128 -12.74 -11.76 0.45
N ASP A 129 -12.39 -11.55 -0.83
CA ASP A 129 -12.96 -10.46 -1.61
C ASP A 129 -14.48 -10.64 -1.72
N PRO A 130 -15.28 -9.63 -1.33
CA PRO A 130 -16.73 -9.69 -1.46
C PRO A 130 -17.22 -9.55 -2.91
N GLU A 131 -16.35 -9.16 -3.84
CA GLU A 131 -16.69 -8.96 -5.24
C GLU A 131 -15.86 -9.86 -6.17
N PRO A 132 -16.33 -10.12 -7.39
CA PRO A 132 -15.56 -10.87 -8.36
C PRO A 132 -14.32 -10.10 -8.80
N TRP A 133 -13.30 -10.85 -9.24
CA TRP A 133 -12.12 -10.28 -9.87
C TRP A 133 -12.50 -9.44 -11.09
N ASN A 134 -11.87 -8.28 -11.25
CA ASN A 134 -12.12 -7.41 -12.38
C ASN A 134 -11.81 -8.13 -13.70
N SER A 135 -12.82 -8.25 -14.58
CA SER A 135 -12.73 -8.99 -15.85
C SER A 135 -11.73 -8.38 -16.84
N GLU A 136 -11.38 -7.10 -16.69
CA GLU A 136 -10.39 -6.43 -17.54
C GLU A 136 -8.94 -6.71 -17.11
N ILE A 137 -8.75 -7.24 -15.90
CA ILE A 137 -7.43 -7.56 -15.36
C ILE A 137 -7.16 -9.05 -15.50
N PRO A 138 -6.05 -9.45 -16.17
CA PRO A 138 -5.67 -10.84 -16.29
C PRO A 138 -5.54 -11.52 -14.93
N THR A 139 -5.94 -12.79 -14.83
CA THR A 139 -5.81 -13.56 -13.59
C THR A 139 -4.42 -14.19 -13.42
N ASP A 140 -3.64 -14.27 -14.49
CA ASP A 140 -2.26 -14.78 -14.47
C ASP A 140 -1.30 -13.69 -13.99
N PRO A 141 -0.61 -13.85 -12.84
CA PRO A 141 0.32 -12.85 -12.32
C PRO A 141 1.57 -12.65 -13.20
N TYR A 142 1.81 -13.52 -14.17
CA TYR A 142 2.89 -13.37 -15.16
C TYR A 142 2.45 -12.65 -16.44
N HIS A 143 1.21 -12.18 -16.49
CA HIS A 143 0.77 -11.29 -17.55
C HIS A 143 1.17 -9.85 -17.24
N ALA A 144 1.72 -9.10 -18.22
CA ALA A 144 2.25 -7.74 -18.01
C ALA A 144 1.20 -6.71 -17.51
N LYS A 145 -0.10 -6.98 -17.73
CA LYS A 145 -1.21 -6.15 -17.25
C LYS A 145 -1.88 -6.71 -15.99
N TRP A 146 -1.29 -7.73 -15.37
CA TRP A 146 -1.79 -8.20 -14.08
C TRP A 146 -1.50 -7.16 -12.99
N GLU A 147 -2.47 -6.97 -12.14
CA GLU A 147 -2.37 -6.11 -10.95
C GLU A 147 -3.21 -6.71 -9.84
N PHE A 148 -2.83 -6.46 -8.59
CA PHE A 148 -3.65 -6.87 -7.45
C PHE A 148 -5.02 -6.17 -7.53
N CYS A 149 -6.10 -6.95 -7.44
CA CYS A 149 -7.46 -6.43 -7.43
C CYS A 149 -8.15 -6.79 -6.12
N PHE A 150 -8.97 -5.85 -5.64
CA PHE A 150 -9.86 -6.06 -4.51
C PHE A 150 -11.11 -5.19 -4.68
N ALA A 151 -12.29 -5.76 -4.39
CA ALA A 151 -13.59 -5.10 -4.55
C ALA A 151 -13.83 -4.59 -5.98
N GLY A 152 -13.33 -5.31 -6.99
CA GLY A 152 -13.41 -4.96 -8.41
C GLY A 152 -12.43 -3.87 -8.86
N GLU A 153 -11.64 -3.28 -7.97
CA GLU A 153 -10.68 -2.21 -8.28
C GLU A 153 -9.25 -2.76 -8.39
N PRO A 154 -8.52 -2.47 -9.47
CA PRO A 154 -7.07 -2.71 -9.55
C PRO A 154 -6.33 -1.74 -8.64
N ILE A 155 -5.33 -2.24 -7.92
CA ILE A 155 -4.66 -1.50 -6.84
C ILE A 155 -3.16 -1.66 -6.92
N PHE A 156 -2.44 -0.55 -7.03
CA PHE A 156 -1.00 -0.53 -6.81
C PHE A 156 -0.68 -0.66 -5.32
N VAL A 157 0.20 -1.60 -4.98
CA VAL A 157 0.55 -1.94 -3.60
C VAL A 157 2.00 -1.60 -3.32
N VAL A 158 2.26 -1.02 -2.16
CA VAL A 158 3.62 -0.72 -1.68
C VAL A 158 3.80 -1.24 -0.26
N CYS A 159 4.84 -2.03 -0.04
CA CYS A 159 5.27 -2.47 1.28
C CYS A 159 6.39 -1.58 1.81
N ARG A 160 6.30 -1.18 3.09
CA ARG A 160 7.38 -0.60 3.89
C ARG A 160 7.57 -1.44 5.15
N ALA A 161 8.82 -1.60 5.59
CA ALA A 161 9.15 -2.41 6.76
C ALA A 161 10.52 -1.99 7.35
N PRO A 162 10.83 -2.36 8.61
CA PRO A 162 12.10 -2.00 9.26
C PRO A 162 13.35 -2.72 8.71
N ILE A 163 13.21 -3.51 7.68
CA ILE A 163 14.28 -4.32 7.09
C ILE A 163 15.13 -3.57 6.05
N TYR A 164 14.68 -2.40 5.63
CA TYR A 164 15.34 -1.63 4.57
C TYR A 164 16.36 -0.66 5.15
N ALA A 165 17.66 -0.93 4.95
CA ALA A 165 18.75 -0.08 5.41
C ALA A 165 19.13 1.00 4.40
N GLU A 166 19.24 0.65 3.11
CA GLU A 166 19.64 1.57 2.04
C GLU A 166 18.45 2.07 1.21
N ARG A 167 17.41 1.24 1.08
CA ARG A 167 16.17 1.57 0.36
C ARG A 167 15.21 2.38 1.24
N LYS A 168 15.62 3.59 1.62
CA LYS A 168 14.93 4.47 2.59
C LYS A 168 13.47 4.75 2.24
N SER A 169 13.11 4.75 0.95
CA SER A 169 11.73 4.94 0.49
C SER A 169 10.79 3.78 0.90
N ARG A 170 11.37 2.64 1.29
CA ARG A 170 10.66 1.46 1.77
C ARG A 170 10.85 1.22 3.27
N TYR A 171 11.63 2.06 3.94
CA TYR A 171 11.88 1.96 5.36
C TYR A 171 10.74 2.56 6.19
N THR A 172 10.43 1.91 7.29
CA THR A 172 9.66 2.43 8.43
C THR A 172 10.21 1.78 9.71
N ASP A 173 10.14 2.45 10.83
CA ASP A 173 10.65 1.95 12.12
C ASP A 173 9.57 1.31 13.00
N THR A 174 8.31 1.34 12.58
CA THR A 174 7.15 0.90 13.38
C THR A 174 6.55 -0.45 12.99
N GLY A 175 7.16 -1.20 12.09
CA GLY A 175 6.64 -2.52 11.71
C GLY A 175 6.20 -2.59 10.24
N LEU A 176 5.33 -3.57 9.92
CA LEU A 176 4.79 -3.69 8.57
C LEU A 176 3.84 -2.53 8.27
N GLU A 177 4.05 -1.90 7.12
CA GLU A 177 3.19 -0.88 6.56
C GLU A 177 2.84 -1.24 5.11
N ILE A 178 1.57 -1.20 4.76
CA ILE A 178 1.10 -1.46 3.40
C ILE A 178 0.33 -0.24 2.90
N THR A 179 0.78 0.33 1.79
CA THR A 179 0.05 1.40 1.09
C THR A 179 -0.70 0.83 -0.09
N LEU A 180 -1.98 1.13 -0.18
CA LEU A 180 -2.86 0.78 -1.29
C LEU A 180 -3.26 2.03 -2.06
N GLN A 181 -3.04 2.02 -3.36
CA GLN A 181 -3.43 3.12 -4.24
C GLN A 181 -4.30 2.59 -5.38
N PRO A 182 -5.62 2.89 -5.39
CA PRO A 182 -6.49 2.49 -6.48
C PRO A 182 -6.00 3.02 -7.83
N ARG A 183 -6.04 2.19 -8.87
CA ARG A 183 -5.58 2.55 -10.22
C ARG A 183 -6.32 3.78 -10.76
N GLY A 184 -7.61 3.91 -10.47
CA GLY A 184 -8.41 5.08 -10.86
C GLY A 184 -7.86 6.42 -10.38
N THR A 185 -7.02 6.44 -9.33
CA THR A 185 -6.32 7.66 -8.90
C THR A 185 -5.19 8.07 -9.85
N LEU A 186 -4.77 7.19 -10.78
CA LEU A 186 -3.61 7.35 -11.67
C LEU A 186 -3.97 7.35 -13.17
N ASP A 187 -5.26 7.27 -13.53
CA ASP A 187 -5.74 7.08 -14.91
C ASP A 187 -5.28 8.17 -15.89
N ASP A 188 -5.07 9.39 -15.43
CA ASP A 188 -4.61 10.51 -16.26
C ASP A 188 -3.09 10.58 -16.45
N ILE A 189 -2.33 9.68 -15.79
CA ILE A 189 -0.87 9.65 -15.82
C ILE A 189 -0.31 8.27 -16.19
N THR A 190 -1.00 7.56 -17.05
CA THR A 190 -0.57 6.25 -17.57
C THR A 190 0.78 6.35 -18.30
N GLY A 191 1.51 5.21 -18.41
CA GLY A 191 2.88 5.16 -18.94
C GLY A 191 3.06 5.62 -20.36
N ASP A 192 2.02 5.56 -21.16
CA ASP A 192 1.97 5.97 -22.57
C ASP A 192 1.73 7.47 -22.75
N THR A 193 1.16 8.16 -21.75
CA THR A 193 0.92 9.61 -21.83
C THR A 193 2.20 10.42 -21.63
N LYS A 194 2.28 11.61 -22.26
CA LYS A 194 3.39 12.56 -22.06
C LYS A 194 3.53 12.96 -20.58
N GLN A 195 2.40 13.19 -19.93
CA GLN A 195 2.34 13.56 -18.52
C GLN A 195 2.82 12.41 -17.63
N GLY A 196 2.37 11.18 -17.87
CA GLY A 196 2.81 10.00 -17.13
C GLY A 196 4.32 9.74 -17.25
N LYS A 197 4.90 9.90 -18.45
CA LYS A 197 6.35 9.80 -18.65
C LYS A 197 7.12 10.85 -17.85
N GLN A 198 6.62 12.09 -17.82
CA GLN A 198 7.23 13.16 -17.03
C GLN A 198 7.13 12.89 -15.52
N VAL A 199 5.99 12.44 -15.05
CA VAL A 199 5.76 12.04 -13.65
C VAL A 199 6.77 10.97 -13.22
N ARG A 200 6.91 9.90 -13.99
CA ARG A 200 7.88 8.82 -13.70
C ARG A 200 9.31 9.31 -13.65
N LYS A 201 9.68 10.19 -14.58
CA LYS A 201 11.02 10.80 -14.59
C LYS A 201 11.30 11.56 -13.29
N VAL A 202 10.31 12.33 -12.79
CA VAL A 202 10.42 13.06 -11.53
C VAL A 202 10.53 12.11 -10.34
N ILE A 203 9.66 11.10 -10.26
CA ILE A 203 9.67 10.11 -9.17
C ILE A 203 11.00 9.35 -9.16
N ARG A 204 11.48 8.87 -10.31
CA ARG A 204 12.78 8.17 -10.42
C ARG A 204 13.95 9.05 -10.00
N LYS A 205 13.94 10.34 -10.39
CA LYS A 205 14.96 11.30 -9.92
C LYS A 205 14.93 11.49 -8.40
N ARG A 206 13.72 11.55 -7.80
CA ARG A 206 13.57 11.66 -6.35
C ARG A 206 13.99 10.37 -5.64
N LEU A 207 13.69 9.18 -6.18
CA LEU A 207 14.14 7.91 -5.63
C LEU A 207 15.67 7.85 -5.55
N LEU A 208 16.38 8.22 -6.63
CA LEU A 208 17.85 8.27 -6.65
C LEU A 208 18.46 9.24 -5.64
N ALA A 209 17.73 10.28 -5.25
CA ALA A 209 18.18 11.24 -4.24
C ALA A 209 17.77 10.84 -2.81
N TYR A 210 16.75 9.99 -2.68
CA TYR A 210 16.18 9.60 -1.39
C TYR A 210 16.77 8.31 -0.84
N ASP A 211 16.90 7.30 -1.70
CA ASP A 211 17.50 6.01 -1.36
C ASP A 211 19.04 6.09 -1.40
N GLU A 212 19.70 5.24 -0.63
CA GLU A 212 21.16 5.09 -0.61
C GLU A 212 21.62 3.98 -1.59
N ILE A 213 20.68 3.39 -2.31
CA ILE A 213 20.90 2.39 -3.35
C ILE A 213 20.24 2.83 -4.65
N SER A 214 20.72 2.36 -5.80
CA SER A 214 20.11 2.62 -7.10
C SER A 214 18.70 2.03 -7.22
N ILE A 215 17.93 2.55 -8.17
CA ILE A 215 16.57 2.07 -8.43
C ILE A 215 16.60 0.58 -8.77
N HIS A 216 15.72 -0.20 -8.11
CA HIS A 216 15.62 -1.63 -8.35
C HIS A 216 15.18 -1.92 -9.79
N PRO A 217 15.80 -2.91 -10.48
CA PRO A 217 15.44 -3.26 -11.86
C PRO A 217 13.95 -3.61 -12.06
N ASP A 218 13.30 -4.21 -11.04
CA ASP A 218 11.89 -4.55 -11.08
C ASP A 218 10.94 -3.33 -11.00
N ILE A 219 11.44 -2.12 -10.73
CA ILE A 219 10.63 -0.89 -10.83
C ILE A 219 10.46 -0.52 -12.30
N GLY A 220 9.52 -1.21 -12.93
CA GLY A 220 9.15 -1.03 -14.33
C GLY A 220 7.95 -0.10 -14.54
N ASP A 221 7.46 -0.08 -15.78
CA ASP A 221 6.23 0.61 -16.15
C ASP A 221 5.12 -0.44 -16.34
N TYR A 222 3.94 -0.17 -15.77
CA TYR A 222 2.77 -1.06 -15.90
C TYR A 222 2.44 -1.37 -17.36
N GLY A 223 2.16 -2.64 -17.64
CA GLY A 223 1.78 -3.11 -18.97
C GLY A 223 2.93 -3.24 -19.96
N THR A 224 4.18 -2.99 -19.56
CA THR A 224 5.35 -3.25 -20.43
C THR A 224 5.77 -4.72 -20.35
N LYS A 225 6.33 -5.23 -21.46
CA LYS A 225 6.81 -6.61 -21.53
C LYS A 225 7.86 -6.86 -20.45
N ASP A 226 7.77 -8.02 -19.81
CA ASP A 226 8.67 -8.49 -18.74
C ASP A 226 8.65 -7.63 -17.45
N SER A 227 7.73 -6.67 -17.33
CA SER A 227 7.46 -5.92 -16.10
C SER A 227 6.25 -6.52 -15.40
N TYR A 228 6.47 -7.12 -14.25
CA TYR A 228 5.41 -7.71 -13.43
C TYR A 228 5.15 -6.84 -12.21
N GLU A 229 3.94 -6.29 -12.09
CA GLU A 229 3.57 -5.31 -11.07
C GLU A 229 3.85 -5.83 -9.64
N TRP A 230 3.53 -7.10 -9.35
CA TRP A 230 3.72 -7.70 -8.03
C TRP A 230 5.17 -7.73 -7.54
N ARG A 231 6.17 -7.69 -8.43
CA ARG A 231 7.59 -7.62 -8.07
C ARG A 231 7.95 -6.31 -7.38
N GLN A 232 7.19 -5.24 -7.66
CA GLN A 232 7.40 -3.91 -7.09
C GLN A 232 6.78 -3.74 -5.70
N TYR A 233 5.86 -4.61 -5.31
CA TYR A 233 5.09 -4.45 -4.07
C TYR A 233 5.97 -4.53 -2.83
N MET A 234 6.81 -5.56 -2.75
CA MET A 234 7.81 -5.71 -1.70
C MET A 234 9.17 -6.03 -2.33
N LEU A 235 9.93 -4.99 -2.61
CA LEU A 235 11.24 -5.11 -3.23
C LEU A 235 12.25 -5.79 -2.29
N PRO A 236 13.23 -6.54 -2.81
CA PRO A 236 14.42 -6.88 -2.04
C PRO A 236 15.20 -5.64 -1.62
N GLU A 237 16.02 -5.76 -0.56
CA GLU A 237 16.93 -4.68 -0.14
C GLU A 237 17.98 -4.40 -1.21
N THR A 238 18.60 -5.45 -1.76
CA THR A 238 19.63 -5.34 -2.79
C THR A 238 19.05 -5.36 -4.20
N ASN A 239 19.85 -4.97 -5.21
CA ASN A 239 19.46 -5.02 -6.62
C ASN A 239 19.86 -6.32 -7.31
N ASP A 240 20.58 -7.20 -6.63
CA ASP A 240 21.04 -8.50 -7.15
C ASP A 240 19.97 -9.59 -7.02
N GLU A 241 18.97 -9.32 -6.20
CA GLU A 241 17.85 -10.23 -5.96
C GLU A 241 16.60 -9.76 -6.72
N SER A 242 15.81 -10.71 -7.19
CA SER A 242 14.48 -10.49 -7.73
C SER A 242 13.52 -11.52 -7.16
N VAL A 243 12.27 -11.13 -6.91
CA VAL A 243 11.24 -12.09 -6.54
C VAL A 243 10.93 -12.97 -7.76
N VAL A 244 11.39 -14.21 -7.73
CA VAL A 244 11.34 -15.11 -8.89
C VAL A 244 9.93 -15.63 -9.16
N ARG A 245 9.12 -15.82 -8.10
CA ARG A 245 7.77 -16.40 -8.18
C ARG A 245 6.77 -15.55 -7.42
N CYS A 246 5.63 -15.27 -8.06
CA CYS A 246 4.53 -14.59 -7.40
C CYS A 246 3.99 -15.48 -6.24
N PRO A 247 3.96 -14.99 -5.01
CA PRO A 247 3.42 -15.74 -3.89
C PRO A 247 1.89 -15.85 -3.91
N ILE A 248 1.22 -15.01 -4.67
CA ILE A 248 -0.25 -15.05 -4.80
C ILE A 248 -0.66 -16.26 -5.64
N THR A 249 -1.52 -17.08 -5.09
CA THR A 249 -2.10 -18.24 -5.76
C THR A 249 -3.59 -18.00 -6.03
N GLY A 250 -3.93 -17.86 -7.33
CA GLY A 250 -5.30 -17.89 -7.82
C GLY A 250 -6.14 -16.64 -7.50
N ALA A 251 -6.51 -15.88 -8.53
CA ALA A 251 -7.73 -15.08 -8.49
C ALA A 251 -8.93 -16.02 -8.33
N LYS A 252 -9.90 -15.70 -7.47
CA LYS A 252 -11.16 -16.47 -7.44
C LYS A 252 -11.80 -16.38 -8.83
N LYS A 253 -11.91 -17.52 -9.52
CA LYS A 253 -12.92 -17.68 -10.55
C LYS A 253 -14.24 -17.96 -9.80
N TYR A 254 -15.16 -17.03 -9.88
CA TYR A 254 -16.55 -17.36 -9.58
C TYR A 254 -17.07 -18.04 -10.86
N ASP A 255 -17.36 -19.36 -10.74
CA ASP A 255 -18.15 -20.10 -11.71
C ASP A 255 -19.62 -19.63 -11.67
#